data_2b3af999182e3499be7ec397412bb3f5
#
_entry.id   2b3af999182e3499be7ec397412bb3f5
#
_cell.length_a   1.000
_cell.length_b   1.000
_cell.length_c   1.000
_cell.angle_alpha   90.00
_cell.angle_beta   90.00
_cell.angle_gamma   90.00
#
_symmetry.space_group_name_H-M   'P 1'
#
loop_
_entity.id
_entity.type
_entity.pdbx_description
1 polymer ?
#
loop_
_entity_poly.entity_id
_entity_poly.type
_entity_poly.pdbx_seq_one_letter_code
_entity_poly.pdbx_strand_id
1 'polypeptide(L)'
;MAGVSSESLSAALASLETKLAHASLELSAELFGTVDVLDGNAGLRRALTDPARGASDKAGLVAQLLHGKVSAEAESTVASLATSRWSSARDIGDALETVAATVAIAVAERQGGSAGLERLEEDLFAFIRVVGSSHDLQRALDDSKATAEAKGALALKLVPNASDASALLIRQAVASPRGLKPVALLERFVELVAKRQDRWIAQVSVTRDLTAEQTARLQAGLNNLYGRDLKINVEIDPALVGGIRIKVGDEVVDATVATRVAELRRQLAS
;
A
#
# COMPACT_ATOMS: atom_id res chain seq x y z
N MET A 1 -10.91 6.40 -6.19
CA MET A 1 -11.40 7.38 -5.19
C MET A 1 -10.87 8.76 -5.56
N ALA A 2 -11.64 9.82 -5.33
CA ALA A 2 -11.24 11.21 -5.61
C ALA A 2 -11.70 12.13 -4.46
N GLY A 3 -11.09 13.32 -4.36
CA GLY A 3 -11.46 14.33 -3.36
C GLY A 3 -11.34 13.83 -1.92
N VAL A 4 -12.38 14.06 -1.12
CA VAL A 4 -12.42 13.74 0.33
C VAL A 4 -12.06 12.29 0.65
N SER A 5 -12.49 11.32 -0.16
CA SER A 5 -12.15 9.90 0.06
C SER A 5 -10.67 9.63 -0.15
N SER A 6 -10.01 10.31 -1.09
CA SER A 6 -8.56 10.19 -1.30
C SER A 6 -7.77 10.78 -0.14
N GLU A 7 -8.21 11.93 0.39
CA GLU A 7 -7.60 12.55 1.58
C GLU A 7 -7.75 11.64 2.81
N SER A 8 -8.94 11.08 3.02
CA SER A 8 -9.20 10.15 4.13
C SER A 8 -8.35 8.89 4.04
N LEU A 9 -8.19 8.31 2.84
CA LEU A 9 -7.30 7.16 2.63
C LEU A 9 -5.84 7.53 2.89
N SER A 10 -5.38 8.67 2.39
CA SER A 10 -4.00 9.13 2.60
C SER A 10 -3.70 9.33 4.08
N ALA A 11 -4.63 9.94 4.85
CA ALA A 11 -4.49 10.10 6.28
C ALA A 11 -4.47 8.76 7.03
N ALA A 12 -5.31 7.80 6.60
CA ALA A 12 -5.34 6.45 7.18
C ALA A 12 -4.04 5.71 6.93
N LEU A 13 -3.48 5.76 5.71
CA LEU A 13 -2.19 5.15 5.37
C LEU A 13 -1.04 5.79 6.13
N ALA A 14 -1.02 7.11 6.30
CA ALA A 14 -0.02 7.81 7.09
C ALA A 14 -0.06 7.38 8.58
N SER A 15 -1.26 7.27 9.16
CA SER A 15 -1.44 6.76 10.52
C SER A 15 -1.03 5.29 10.66
N LEU A 16 -1.31 4.47 9.65
CA LEU A 16 -0.95 3.06 9.62
C LEU A 16 0.57 2.86 9.60
N GLU A 17 1.32 3.74 8.93
CA GLU A 17 2.77 3.60 8.74
C GLU A 17 3.53 3.41 10.05
N THR A 18 3.13 4.13 11.11
CA THR A 18 3.75 3.99 12.44
C THR A 18 3.51 2.64 13.11
N LYS A 19 2.50 1.89 12.66
CA LYS A 19 2.12 0.57 13.19
C LYS A 19 2.69 -0.58 12.37
N LEU A 20 3.09 -0.33 11.11
CA LEU A 20 3.56 -1.39 10.20
C LEU A 20 4.82 -2.12 10.67
N ALA A 21 5.63 -1.51 11.53
CA ALA A 21 6.81 -2.15 12.11
C ALA A 21 6.49 -3.45 12.89
N HIS A 22 5.28 -3.57 13.43
CA HIS A 22 4.84 -4.71 14.22
C HIS A 22 3.67 -5.48 13.58
N ALA A 23 3.16 -5.02 12.44
CA ALA A 23 2.02 -5.61 11.76
C ALA A 23 2.27 -7.08 11.37
N SER A 24 1.21 -7.88 11.37
CA SER A 24 1.25 -9.30 11.01
C SER A 24 0.37 -9.59 9.80
N LEU A 25 0.58 -10.75 9.16
CA LEU A 25 -0.34 -11.22 8.12
C LEU A 25 -1.73 -11.53 8.68
N GLU A 26 -1.83 -11.86 9.96
CA GLU A 26 -3.10 -12.06 10.65
C GLU A 26 -3.91 -10.76 10.67
N LEU A 27 -3.27 -9.62 11.01
CA LEU A 27 -3.91 -8.30 10.92
C LEU A 27 -4.45 -8.03 9.51
N SER A 28 -3.66 -8.31 8.47
CA SER A 28 -4.11 -8.16 7.08
C SER A 28 -5.33 -9.04 6.77
N ALA A 29 -5.31 -10.31 7.22
CA ALA A 29 -6.41 -11.24 7.02
C ALA A 29 -7.69 -10.79 7.75
N GLU A 30 -7.59 -10.30 8.99
CA GLU A 30 -8.72 -9.75 9.75
C GLU A 30 -9.33 -8.52 9.07
N LEU A 31 -8.48 -7.63 8.52
CA LEU A 31 -8.95 -6.48 7.78
C LEU A 31 -9.66 -6.88 6.48
N PHE A 32 -9.14 -7.85 5.72
CA PHE A 32 -9.83 -8.40 4.55
C PHE A 32 -11.15 -9.09 4.93
N GLY A 33 -11.20 -9.87 6.01
CA GLY A 33 -12.45 -10.44 6.52
C GLY A 33 -13.48 -9.35 6.86
N THR A 34 -13.02 -8.20 7.37
CA THR A 34 -13.89 -7.06 7.63
C THR A 34 -14.39 -6.40 6.33
N VAL A 35 -13.57 -6.37 5.25
CA VAL A 35 -14.03 -5.94 3.92
C VAL A 35 -15.20 -6.80 3.46
N ASP A 36 -15.11 -8.13 3.60
CA ASP A 36 -16.17 -9.06 3.17
C ASP A 36 -17.47 -8.84 3.95
N VAL A 37 -17.38 -8.58 5.26
CA VAL A 37 -18.55 -8.21 6.09
C VAL A 37 -19.19 -6.91 5.62
N LEU A 38 -18.37 -5.88 5.31
CA LEU A 38 -18.86 -4.61 4.78
C LEU A 38 -19.53 -4.79 3.41
N ASP A 39 -18.95 -5.58 2.52
CA ASP A 39 -19.49 -5.80 1.18
C ASP A 39 -20.78 -6.59 1.19
N GLY A 40 -20.91 -7.52 2.12
CA GLY A 40 -22.16 -8.26 2.35
C GLY A 40 -23.28 -7.40 2.95
N ASN A 41 -22.98 -6.20 3.49
CA ASN A 41 -23.97 -5.38 4.22
C ASN A 41 -23.99 -3.92 3.78
N ALA A 42 -24.79 -3.59 2.78
CA ALA A 42 -24.96 -2.21 2.29
C ALA A 42 -25.51 -1.25 3.35
N GLY A 43 -26.32 -1.74 4.30
CA GLY A 43 -26.82 -0.94 5.43
C GLY A 43 -25.70 -0.51 6.36
N LEU A 44 -24.78 -1.44 6.68
CA LEU A 44 -23.61 -1.16 7.51
C LEU A 44 -22.68 -0.15 6.84
N ARG A 45 -22.38 -0.33 5.54
CA ARG A 45 -21.54 0.65 4.80
C ARG A 45 -22.15 2.05 4.88
N ARG A 46 -23.47 2.20 4.63
CA ARG A 46 -24.16 3.50 4.75
C ARG A 46 -24.08 4.07 6.14
N ALA A 47 -24.30 3.23 7.16
CA ALA A 47 -24.26 3.69 8.57
C ALA A 47 -22.86 4.20 8.98
N LEU A 48 -21.78 3.57 8.49
CA LEU A 48 -20.40 3.98 8.78
C LEU A 48 -19.95 5.20 7.97
N THR A 49 -20.55 5.45 6.82
CA THR A 49 -20.19 6.57 5.94
C THR A 49 -21.16 7.77 6.03
N ASP A 50 -22.24 7.66 6.80
CA ASP A 50 -23.22 8.72 6.97
C ASP A 50 -22.58 9.97 7.59
N PRO A 51 -22.56 11.11 6.89
CA PRO A 51 -21.97 12.34 7.42
C PRO A 51 -22.75 12.93 8.60
N ALA A 52 -24.03 12.57 8.76
CA ALA A 52 -24.86 13.05 9.87
C ALA A 52 -24.61 12.26 11.18
N ARG A 53 -23.99 11.08 11.10
CA ARG A 53 -23.70 10.25 12.27
C ARG A 53 -22.40 10.70 12.93
N GLY A 54 -22.43 10.89 14.25
CA GLY A 54 -21.27 11.28 15.05
C GLY A 54 -20.13 10.25 15.00
N ALA A 55 -18.89 10.71 15.15
CA ALA A 55 -17.71 9.84 15.16
C ALA A 55 -17.79 8.77 16.27
N SER A 56 -18.27 9.16 17.47
CA SER A 56 -18.46 8.24 18.59
C SER A 56 -19.44 7.11 18.27
N ASP A 57 -20.56 7.43 17.59
CA ASP A 57 -21.58 6.44 17.23
C ASP A 57 -21.06 5.45 16.19
N LYS A 58 -20.26 5.94 15.23
CA LYS A 58 -19.60 5.09 14.23
C LYS A 58 -18.57 4.16 14.87
N ALA A 59 -17.75 4.69 15.78
CA ALA A 59 -16.78 3.89 16.52
C ALA A 59 -17.48 2.85 17.42
N GLY A 60 -18.57 3.22 18.10
CA GLY A 60 -19.39 2.30 18.87
C GLY A 60 -19.99 1.17 18.03
N LEU A 61 -20.44 1.48 16.81
CA LEU A 61 -20.94 0.46 15.86
C LEU A 61 -19.85 -0.51 15.43
N VAL A 62 -18.63 -0.02 15.16
CA VAL A 62 -17.47 -0.86 14.84
C VAL A 62 -17.13 -1.76 16.02
N ALA A 63 -17.08 -1.22 17.24
CA ALA A 63 -16.80 -2.00 18.44
C ALA A 63 -17.87 -3.11 18.64
N GLN A 64 -19.15 -2.81 18.51
CA GLN A 64 -20.21 -3.82 18.61
C GLN A 64 -20.07 -4.95 17.58
N LEU A 65 -19.57 -4.62 16.39
CA LEU A 65 -19.41 -5.59 15.30
C LEU A 65 -18.18 -6.48 15.49
N LEU A 66 -17.05 -5.90 15.88
CA LEU A 66 -15.71 -6.50 15.79
C LEU A 66 -15.12 -6.91 17.13
N HIS A 67 -15.57 -6.32 18.27
CA HIS A 67 -14.98 -6.59 19.58
C HIS A 67 -14.98 -8.07 19.91
N GLY A 68 -13.80 -8.59 20.25
CA GLY A 68 -13.59 -10.00 20.57
C GLY A 68 -13.58 -10.95 19.36
N LYS A 69 -13.76 -10.43 18.14
CA LYS A 69 -13.72 -11.25 16.91
C LYS A 69 -12.46 -11.01 16.07
N VAL A 70 -11.83 -9.86 16.26
CA VAL A 70 -10.58 -9.46 15.61
C VAL A 70 -9.64 -8.88 16.65
N SER A 71 -8.38 -8.68 16.29
CA SER A 71 -7.41 -8.02 17.15
C SER A 71 -7.81 -6.56 17.46
N ALA A 72 -7.34 -6.03 18.59
CA ALA A 72 -7.56 -4.64 18.95
C ALA A 72 -6.97 -3.66 17.91
N GLU A 73 -5.91 -4.08 17.21
CA GLU A 73 -5.30 -3.31 16.15
C GLU A 73 -6.19 -3.23 14.90
N ALA A 74 -6.80 -4.35 14.51
CA ALA A 74 -7.79 -4.38 13.43
C ALA A 74 -9.02 -3.54 13.77
N GLU A 75 -9.60 -3.72 14.97
CA GLU A 75 -10.74 -2.93 15.46
C GLU A 75 -10.43 -1.43 15.41
N SER A 76 -9.27 -1.01 15.95
CA SER A 76 -8.83 0.39 15.96
C SER A 76 -8.65 0.95 14.55
N THR A 77 -8.11 0.15 13.63
CA THR A 77 -7.91 0.55 12.24
C THR A 77 -9.24 0.77 11.52
N VAL A 78 -10.19 -0.16 11.68
CA VAL A 78 -11.53 -0.04 11.10
C VAL A 78 -12.30 1.14 11.72
N ALA A 79 -12.19 1.37 13.04
CA ALA A 79 -12.82 2.51 13.71
C ALA A 79 -12.27 3.84 13.18
N SER A 80 -10.97 3.95 12.94
CA SER A 80 -10.34 5.13 12.34
C SER A 80 -10.90 5.41 10.93
N LEU A 81 -11.04 4.40 10.10
CA LEU A 81 -11.66 4.54 8.77
C LEU A 81 -13.14 4.92 8.86
N ALA A 82 -13.90 4.33 9.79
CA ALA A 82 -15.32 4.64 9.98
C ALA A 82 -15.56 6.09 10.42
N THR A 83 -14.66 6.67 11.21
CA THR A 83 -14.75 8.07 11.65
C THR A 83 -14.32 9.09 10.61
N SER A 84 -13.66 8.65 9.55
CA SER A 84 -13.26 9.48 8.42
C SER A 84 -14.44 9.86 7.52
N ARG A 85 -14.23 10.80 6.60
CA ARG A 85 -15.25 11.25 5.63
C ARG A 85 -15.10 10.54 4.32
N TRP A 86 -16.20 10.06 3.76
CA TRP A 86 -16.25 9.32 2.50
C TRP A 86 -17.25 9.95 1.53
N SER A 87 -16.87 10.08 0.26
CA SER A 87 -17.72 10.60 -0.81
C SER A 87 -18.80 9.59 -1.21
N SER A 88 -18.53 8.29 -1.05
CA SER A 88 -19.42 7.19 -1.36
C SER A 88 -19.37 6.12 -0.29
N ALA A 89 -20.49 5.42 -0.05
CA ALA A 89 -20.53 4.31 0.89
C ALA A 89 -19.64 3.11 0.47
N ARG A 90 -19.23 3.04 -0.79
CA ARG A 90 -18.28 2.03 -1.27
C ARG A 90 -16.84 2.35 -0.89
N ASP A 91 -16.50 3.62 -0.80
CA ASP A 91 -15.11 4.08 -0.63
C ASP A 91 -14.46 3.57 0.66
N ILE A 92 -15.25 3.39 1.74
CA ILE A 92 -14.70 2.83 3.00
C ILE A 92 -14.21 1.38 2.81
N GLY A 93 -14.93 0.57 2.02
CA GLY A 93 -14.50 -0.80 1.70
C GLY A 93 -13.25 -0.80 0.82
N ASP A 94 -13.18 0.09 -0.17
CA ASP A 94 -12.03 0.22 -1.05
C ASP A 94 -10.79 0.73 -0.29
N ALA A 95 -10.98 1.61 0.68
CA ALA A 95 -9.92 2.08 1.57
C ALA A 95 -9.43 0.97 2.50
N LEU A 96 -10.35 0.22 3.11
CA LEU A 96 -10.00 -0.89 3.99
C LEU A 96 -9.23 -1.99 3.25
N GLU A 97 -9.64 -2.33 2.00
CA GLU A 97 -8.91 -3.25 1.13
C GLU A 97 -7.48 -2.76 0.85
N THR A 98 -7.33 -1.47 0.53
CA THR A 98 -6.00 -0.85 0.32
C THR A 98 -5.14 -0.92 1.58
N VAL A 99 -5.72 -0.64 2.75
CA VAL A 99 -5.03 -0.73 4.05
C VAL A 99 -4.62 -2.18 4.34
N ALA A 100 -5.51 -3.16 4.13
CA ALA A 100 -5.22 -4.58 4.34
C ALA A 100 -4.09 -5.08 3.44
N ALA A 101 -4.12 -4.73 2.15
CA ALA A 101 -3.05 -5.05 1.22
C ALA A 101 -1.72 -4.38 1.61
N THR A 102 -1.76 -3.12 2.05
CA THR A 102 -0.56 -2.39 2.51
C THR A 102 0.08 -3.07 3.73
N VAL A 103 -0.73 -3.62 4.64
CA VAL A 103 -0.22 -4.42 5.78
C VAL A 103 0.52 -5.66 5.30
N ALA A 104 -0.05 -6.44 4.39
CA ALA A 104 0.60 -7.64 3.84
C ALA A 104 1.92 -7.30 3.12
N ILE A 105 1.93 -6.23 2.33
CA ILE A 105 3.11 -5.73 1.62
C ILE A 105 4.20 -5.29 2.62
N ALA A 106 3.83 -4.59 3.68
CA ALA A 106 4.78 -4.16 4.71
C ALA A 106 5.37 -5.36 5.50
N VAL A 107 4.62 -6.44 5.68
CA VAL A 107 5.16 -7.68 6.26
C VAL A 107 6.20 -8.31 5.34
N ALA A 108 5.95 -8.37 4.02
CA ALA A 108 6.92 -8.88 3.04
C ALA A 108 8.20 -8.01 3.02
N GLU A 109 8.06 -6.68 3.04
CA GLU A 109 9.17 -5.74 3.16
C GLU A 109 10.00 -5.98 4.43
N ARG A 110 9.35 -6.12 5.59
CA ARG A 110 10.06 -6.34 6.86
C ARG A 110 10.82 -7.67 6.89
N GLN A 111 10.30 -8.71 6.24
CA GLN A 111 10.94 -10.03 6.20
C GLN A 111 12.13 -10.09 5.24
N GLY A 112 12.11 -9.34 4.14
CA GLY A 112 13.12 -9.45 3.10
C GLY A 112 13.64 -8.13 2.52
N GLY A 113 13.27 -6.98 3.08
CA GLY A 113 13.65 -5.68 2.53
C GLY A 113 13.13 -5.49 1.10
N SER A 114 13.93 -4.88 0.23
CA SER A 114 13.59 -4.74 -1.21
C SER A 114 13.43 -6.08 -1.91
N ALA A 115 14.25 -7.08 -1.58
CA ALA A 115 14.13 -8.43 -2.15
C ALA A 115 12.81 -9.12 -1.76
N GLY A 116 12.28 -8.84 -0.56
CA GLY A 116 10.95 -9.31 -0.14
C GLY A 116 9.83 -8.71 -0.97
N LEU A 117 9.94 -7.42 -1.31
CA LEU A 117 8.98 -6.74 -2.20
C LEU A 117 9.10 -7.23 -3.66
N GLU A 118 10.32 -7.40 -4.16
CA GLU A 118 10.58 -7.95 -5.51
C GLU A 118 9.97 -9.35 -5.64
N ARG A 119 10.18 -10.21 -4.65
CA ARG A 119 9.60 -11.55 -4.63
C ARG A 119 8.08 -11.52 -4.58
N LEU A 120 7.48 -10.66 -3.76
CA LEU A 120 6.04 -10.49 -3.72
C LEU A 120 5.48 -10.08 -5.09
N GLU A 121 6.11 -9.11 -5.74
CA GLU A 121 5.74 -8.65 -7.08
C GLU A 121 5.84 -9.78 -8.12
N GLU A 122 6.95 -10.53 -8.12
CA GLU A 122 7.15 -11.68 -9.01
C GLU A 122 6.09 -12.76 -8.83
N ASP A 123 5.73 -13.10 -7.59
CA ASP A 123 4.69 -14.08 -7.27
C ASP A 123 3.32 -13.64 -7.83
N LEU A 124 2.96 -12.36 -7.62
CA LEU A 124 1.70 -11.80 -8.14
C LEU A 124 1.67 -11.81 -9.67
N PHE A 125 2.76 -11.38 -10.33
CA PHE A 125 2.85 -11.44 -11.79
C PHE A 125 2.88 -12.86 -12.34
N ALA A 126 3.49 -13.82 -11.64
CA ALA A 126 3.45 -15.22 -12.02
C ALA A 126 2.00 -15.74 -12.08
N PHE A 127 1.21 -15.44 -11.06
CA PHE A 127 -0.20 -15.79 -11.05
C PHE A 127 -0.99 -15.10 -12.17
N ILE A 128 -0.80 -13.79 -12.35
CA ILE A 128 -1.45 -13.02 -13.42
C ILE A 128 -1.16 -13.62 -14.79
N ARG A 129 0.10 -13.98 -15.08
CA ARG A 129 0.50 -14.62 -16.36
C ARG A 129 -0.15 -15.98 -16.54
N VAL A 130 -0.15 -16.83 -15.51
CA VAL A 130 -0.75 -18.17 -15.60
C VAL A 130 -2.25 -18.08 -15.87
N VAL A 131 -2.97 -17.24 -15.15
CA VAL A 131 -4.42 -17.04 -15.35
C VAL A 131 -4.69 -16.36 -16.71
N GLY A 132 -3.87 -15.35 -17.07
CA GLY A 132 -4.01 -14.64 -18.36
C GLY A 132 -3.82 -15.52 -19.58
N SER A 133 -3.02 -16.59 -19.48
CA SER A 133 -2.75 -17.53 -20.57
C SER A 133 -3.81 -18.62 -20.75
N SER A 134 -4.82 -18.74 -19.84
CA SER A 134 -5.79 -19.83 -19.86
C SER A 134 -7.21 -19.33 -19.63
N HIS A 135 -8.05 -19.41 -20.67
CA HIS A 135 -9.47 -19.12 -20.59
C HIS A 135 -10.23 -20.06 -19.62
N ASP A 136 -9.76 -21.29 -19.45
CA ASP A 136 -10.38 -22.26 -18.55
C ASP A 136 -10.13 -21.86 -17.08
N LEU A 137 -8.92 -21.41 -16.76
CA LEU A 137 -8.60 -20.87 -15.42
C LEU A 137 -9.39 -19.59 -15.13
N GLN A 138 -9.49 -18.68 -16.09
CA GLN A 138 -10.32 -17.47 -15.94
C GLN A 138 -11.75 -17.83 -15.62
N ARG A 139 -12.36 -18.73 -16.39
CA ARG A 139 -13.74 -19.21 -16.15
C ARG A 139 -13.90 -19.89 -14.81
N ALA A 140 -12.95 -20.75 -14.41
CA ALA A 140 -13.00 -21.43 -13.12
C ALA A 140 -12.91 -20.46 -11.93
N LEU A 141 -12.11 -19.40 -12.03
CA LEU A 141 -12.00 -18.38 -11.00
C LEU A 141 -13.20 -17.41 -10.97
N ASP A 142 -13.82 -17.17 -12.13
CA ASP A 142 -15.02 -16.34 -12.27
C ASP A 142 -16.32 -17.09 -11.93
N ASP A 143 -16.29 -18.42 -11.77
CA ASP A 143 -17.49 -19.21 -11.50
C ASP A 143 -18.11 -18.82 -10.16
N SER A 144 -19.33 -18.27 -10.22
CA SER A 144 -20.09 -17.86 -9.03
C SER A 144 -20.56 -19.03 -8.15
N LYS A 145 -20.53 -20.27 -8.67
CA LYS A 145 -20.91 -21.48 -7.93
C LYS A 145 -19.73 -22.07 -7.15
N ALA A 146 -18.50 -21.73 -7.51
CA ALA A 146 -17.32 -22.18 -6.79
C ALA A 146 -17.17 -21.41 -5.47
N THR A 147 -16.87 -22.13 -4.38
CA THR A 147 -16.66 -21.49 -3.07
C THR A 147 -15.33 -20.71 -3.04
N ALA A 148 -15.24 -19.73 -2.15
CA ALA A 148 -14.01 -18.94 -1.93
C ALA A 148 -12.81 -19.85 -1.60
N GLU A 149 -13.03 -20.90 -0.78
CA GLU A 149 -12.01 -21.88 -0.42
C GLU A 149 -11.54 -22.70 -1.63
N ALA A 150 -12.45 -23.14 -2.49
CA ALA A 150 -12.10 -23.90 -3.69
C ALA A 150 -11.28 -23.04 -4.67
N LYS A 151 -11.68 -21.78 -4.88
CA LYS A 151 -10.93 -20.82 -5.69
C LYS A 151 -9.55 -20.54 -5.10
N GLY A 152 -9.46 -20.32 -3.79
CA GLY A 152 -8.20 -20.10 -3.09
C GLY A 152 -7.26 -21.32 -3.19
N ALA A 153 -7.80 -22.53 -3.00
CA ALA A 153 -7.03 -23.76 -3.16
C ALA A 153 -6.52 -23.97 -4.58
N LEU A 154 -7.33 -23.67 -5.59
CA LEU A 154 -6.93 -23.68 -7.00
C LEU A 154 -5.81 -22.67 -7.25
N ALA A 155 -6.00 -21.44 -6.80
CA ALA A 155 -5.05 -20.35 -7.01
C ALA A 155 -3.66 -20.69 -6.46
N LEU A 156 -3.56 -21.24 -5.26
CA LEU A 156 -2.28 -21.59 -4.64
C LEU A 156 -1.57 -22.77 -5.35
N LYS A 157 -2.33 -23.68 -6.00
CA LYS A 157 -1.71 -24.72 -6.83
C LYS A 157 -1.02 -24.15 -8.08
N LEU A 158 -1.44 -22.98 -8.55
CA LEU A 158 -0.83 -22.31 -9.71
C LEU A 158 0.50 -21.62 -9.37
N VAL A 159 0.71 -21.28 -8.08
CA VAL A 159 1.92 -20.62 -7.56
C VAL A 159 2.39 -21.31 -6.28
N PRO A 160 2.87 -22.55 -6.36
CA PRO A 160 3.15 -23.40 -5.17
C PRO A 160 4.27 -22.86 -4.28
N ASN A 161 5.12 -21.98 -4.81
CA ASN A 161 6.25 -21.40 -4.09
C ASN A 161 6.00 -19.94 -3.67
N ALA A 162 4.75 -19.46 -3.77
CA ALA A 162 4.40 -18.11 -3.36
C ALA A 162 4.68 -17.90 -1.87
N SER A 163 5.18 -16.70 -1.53
CA SER A 163 5.35 -16.30 -0.14
C SER A 163 4.00 -16.24 0.60
N ASP A 164 4.01 -16.27 1.93
CA ASP A 164 2.77 -16.19 2.71
C ASP A 164 1.99 -14.91 2.43
N ALA A 165 2.70 -13.78 2.24
CA ALA A 165 2.09 -12.51 1.85
C ALA A 165 1.46 -12.58 0.45
N SER A 166 2.16 -13.17 -0.52
CA SER A 166 1.64 -13.40 -1.87
C SER A 166 0.43 -14.31 -1.86
N ALA A 167 0.50 -15.40 -1.10
CA ALA A 167 -0.60 -16.36 -0.95
C ALA A 167 -1.85 -15.71 -0.36
N LEU A 168 -1.70 -14.82 0.64
CA LEU A 168 -2.80 -14.07 1.23
C LEU A 168 -3.47 -13.16 0.19
N LEU A 169 -2.68 -12.34 -0.52
CA LEU A 169 -3.21 -11.39 -1.51
C LEU A 169 -3.87 -12.11 -2.70
N ILE A 170 -3.29 -13.22 -3.18
CA ILE A 170 -3.85 -14.03 -4.25
C ILE A 170 -5.18 -14.65 -3.82
N ARG A 171 -5.23 -15.25 -2.60
CA ARG A 171 -6.49 -15.80 -2.06
C ARG A 171 -7.57 -14.73 -2.00
N GLN A 172 -7.25 -13.56 -1.46
CA GLN A 172 -8.21 -12.46 -1.37
C GLN A 172 -8.74 -12.06 -2.73
N ALA A 173 -7.86 -11.91 -3.71
CA ALA A 173 -8.27 -11.49 -5.06
C ALA A 173 -9.19 -12.48 -5.75
N VAL A 174 -9.01 -13.79 -5.52
CA VAL A 174 -9.88 -14.81 -6.13
C VAL A 174 -11.14 -15.09 -5.32
N ALA A 175 -11.10 -14.91 -4.01
CA ALA A 175 -12.23 -15.14 -3.12
C ALA A 175 -13.23 -13.98 -3.17
N SER A 176 -12.74 -12.75 -3.14
CA SER A 176 -13.56 -11.53 -3.01
C SER A 176 -13.06 -10.41 -3.94
N PRO A 177 -13.23 -10.54 -5.26
CA PRO A 177 -12.72 -9.56 -6.23
C PRO A 177 -13.56 -8.26 -6.29
N ARG A 178 -14.65 -8.16 -5.51
CA ARG A 178 -15.47 -6.96 -5.29
C ARG A 178 -15.95 -6.27 -6.57
N GLY A 179 -16.43 -7.08 -7.52
CA GLY A 179 -16.93 -6.61 -8.81
C GLY A 179 -15.83 -6.31 -9.84
N LEU A 180 -14.59 -6.66 -9.53
CA LEU A 180 -13.49 -6.74 -10.48
C LEU A 180 -13.27 -8.19 -10.92
N LYS A 181 -12.39 -8.39 -11.89
CA LYS A 181 -11.78 -9.69 -12.13
C LYS A 181 -10.62 -9.90 -11.14
N PRO A 182 -10.33 -11.15 -10.72
CA PRO A 182 -9.20 -11.42 -9.82
C PRO A 182 -7.87 -10.81 -10.29
N VAL A 183 -7.58 -10.91 -11.58
CA VAL A 183 -6.37 -10.32 -12.20
C VAL A 183 -6.34 -8.80 -12.01
N ALA A 184 -7.45 -8.11 -12.24
CA ALA A 184 -7.50 -6.64 -12.10
C ALA A 184 -7.33 -6.18 -10.65
N LEU A 185 -7.77 -6.97 -9.67
CA LEU A 185 -7.50 -6.66 -8.26
C LEU A 185 -6.02 -6.91 -7.91
N LEU A 186 -5.41 -7.98 -8.45
CA LEU A 186 -3.98 -8.22 -8.26
C LEU A 186 -3.11 -7.14 -8.90
N GLU A 187 -3.49 -6.62 -10.06
CA GLU A 187 -2.80 -5.48 -10.69
C GLU A 187 -2.79 -4.25 -9.76
N ARG A 188 -3.90 -3.98 -9.06
CA ARG A 188 -3.94 -2.92 -8.02
C ARG A 188 -2.99 -3.22 -6.86
N PHE A 189 -2.88 -4.48 -6.43
CA PHE A 189 -1.93 -4.83 -5.37
C PHE A 189 -0.49 -4.68 -5.85
N VAL A 190 -0.18 -5.02 -7.11
CA VAL A 190 1.13 -4.77 -7.73
C VAL A 190 1.46 -3.27 -7.73
N GLU A 191 0.50 -2.39 -8.05
CA GLU A 191 0.70 -0.94 -7.96
C GLU A 191 1.05 -0.48 -6.54
N LEU A 192 0.47 -1.09 -5.51
CA LEU A 192 0.81 -0.80 -4.11
C LEU A 192 2.23 -1.29 -3.76
N VAL A 193 2.63 -2.46 -4.28
CA VAL A 193 4.00 -2.97 -4.12
C VAL A 193 4.99 -2.02 -4.77
N ALA A 194 4.74 -1.59 -6.01
CA ALA A 194 5.60 -0.64 -6.72
C ALA A 194 5.78 0.68 -5.95
N LYS A 195 4.69 1.26 -5.42
CA LYS A 195 4.75 2.44 -4.56
C LYS A 195 5.59 2.23 -3.30
N ARG A 196 5.58 1.00 -2.76
CA ARG A 196 6.38 0.66 -1.59
C ARG A 196 7.86 0.50 -1.96
N GLN A 197 8.14 -0.09 -3.13
CA GLN A 197 9.49 -0.22 -3.69
C GLN A 197 10.14 1.14 -3.99
N ASP A 198 9.37 2.13 -4.44
CA ASP A 198 9.86 3.49 -4.68
C ASP A 198 10.55 4.11 -3.46
N ARG A 199 10.18 3.71 -2.25
CA ARG A 199 10.83 4.14 -1.00
C ARG A 199 12.26 3.60 -0.84
N TRP A 200 12.64 2.58 -1.62
CA TRP A 200 13.98 2.00 -1.62
C TRP A 200 14.87 2.58 -2.72
N ILE A 201 14.34 3.51 -3.50
CA ILE A 201 15.05 4.16 -4.60
C ILE A 201 15.24 5.63 -4.27
N ALA A 202 16.51 6.06 -4.24
CA ALA A 202 16.87 7.48 -4.18
C ALA A 202 17.10 7.99 -5.60
N GLN A 203 16.16 8.77 -6.13
CA GLN A 203 16.35 9.51 -7.38
C GLN A 203 17.16 10.76 -7.08
N VAL A 204 18.34 10.86 -7.66
CA VAL A 204 19.32 11.91 -7.39
C VAL A 204 19.53 12.73 -8.65
N SER A 205 18.99 13.96 -8.68
CA SER A 205 19.21 14.89 -9.79
C SER A 205 20.42 15.78 -9.50
N VAL A 206 21.36 15.84 -10.44
CA VAL A 206 22.60 16.59 -10.34
C VAL A 206 22.86 17.38 -11.63
N THR A 207 23.71 18.41 -11.57
CA THR A 207 24.07 19.22 -12.77
C THR A 207 25.14 18.58 -13.63
N ARG A 208 25.91 17.62 -13.10
CA ARG A 208 27.00 16.89 -13.78
C ARG A 208 27.19 15.54 -13.12
N ASP A 209 27.82 14.63 -13.82
CA ASP A 209 28.14 13.30 -13.31
C ASP A 209 28.87 13.33 -11.98
N LEU A 210 28.48 12.45 -11.07
CA LEU A 210 29.18 12.20 -9.83
C LEU A 210 30.35 11.26 -10.05
N THR A 211 31.46 11.52 -9.37
CA THR A 211 32.56 10.54 -9.33
C THR A 211 32.14 9.33 -8.49
N ALA A 212 32.83 8.20 -8.68
CA ALA A 212 32.58 6.99 -7.90
C ALA A 212 32.68 7.24 -6.37
N GLU A 213 33.64 8.08 -5.94
CA GLU A 213 33.80 8.44 -4.54
C GLU A 213 32.63 9.30 -4.03
N GLN A 214 32.15 10.24 -4.83
CA GLN A 214 31.00 11.08 -4.49
C GLN A 214 29.72 10.23 -4.39
N THR A 215 29.53 9.30 -5.33
CA THR A 215 28.40 8.36 -5.31
C THR A 215 28.44 7.47 -4.07
N ALA A 216 29.60 6.90 -3.73
CA ALA A 216 29.77 6.08 -2.54
C ALA A 216 29.51 6.85 -1.24
N ARG A 217 29.98 8.10 -1.14
CA ARG A 217 29.74 8.95 0.02
C ARG A 217 28.25 9.33 0.15
N LEU A 218 27.60 9.64 -0.98
CA LEU A 218 26.17 9.91 -1.03
C LEU A 218 25.35 8.70 -0.62
N GLN A 219 25.69 7.52 -1.13
CA GLN A 219 25.08 6.24 -0.77
C GLN A 219 25.14 6.00 0.75
N ALA A 220 26.33 6.12 1.33
CA ALA A 220 26.52 5.92 2.75
C ALA A 220 25.73 6.94 3.59
N GLY A 221 25.71 8.22 3.17
CA GLY A 221 24.95 9.26 3.83
C GLY A 221 23.44 9.01 3.80
N LEU A 222 22.91 8.61 2.64
CA LEU A 222 21.49 8.30 2.48
C LEU A 222 21.08 7.03 3.25
N ASN A 223 21.89 5.98 3.18
CA ASN A 223 21.63 4.76 3.94
C ASN A 223 21.59 5.01 5.45
N ASN A 224 22.49 5.86 5.94
CA ASN A 224 22.50 6.26 7.35
C ASN A 224 21.29 7.13 7.73
N LEU A 225 20.89 8.06 6.86
CA LEU A 225 19.73 8.93 7.09
C LEU A 225 18.41 8.15 7.13
N TYR A 226 18.24 7.21 6.20
CA TYR A 226 16.99 6.45 6.05
C TYR A 226 17.01 5.10 6.79
N GLY A 227 18.15 4.70 7.38
CA GLY A 227 18.28 3.44 8.13
C GLY A 227 18.13 2.18 7.29
N ARG A 228 18.37 2.26 5.97
CA ARG A 228 18.22 1.15 5.01
C ARG A 228 19.10 1.36 3.77
N ASP A 229 19.37 0.27 3.06
CA ASP A 229 20.17 0.29 1.83
C ASP A 229 19.32 0.78 0.66
N LEU A 230 19.49 2.06 0.29
CA LEU A 230 18.79 2.67 -0.84
C LEU A 230 19.54 2.38 -2.15
N LYS A 231 18.79 2.09 -3.22
CA LYS A 231 19.33 2.06 -4.57
C LYS A 231 19.38 3.49 -5.12
N ILE A 232 20.58 3.99 -5.42
CA ILE A 232 20.73 5.34 -5.99
C ILE A 232 20.55 5.26 -7.52
N ASN A 233 19.66 6.10 -8.04
CA ASN A 233 19.53 6.39 -9.46
C ASN A 233 19.92 7.83 -9.71
N VAL A 234 21.06 8.05 -10.40
CA VAL A 234 21.59 9.39 -10.69
C VAL A 234 21.11 9.84 -12.06
N GLU A 235 20.53 11.01 -12.12
CA GLU A 235 20.05 11.67 -13.33
C GLU A 235 20.70 13.07 -13.47
N ILE A 236 21.14 13.41 -14.67
CA ILE A 236 21.65 14.75 -14.97
C ILE A 236 20.46 15.64 -15.35
N ASP A 237 20.20 16.65 -14.53
CA ASP A 237 19.20 17.67 -14.78
C ASP A 237 19.87 19.02 -15.12
N PRO A 238 19.92 19.42 -16.40
CA PRO A 238 20.54 20.68 -16.82
C PRO A 238 19.79 21.93 -16.31
N ALA A 239 18.55 21.79 -15.84
CA ALA A 239 17.76 22.89 -15.30
C ALA A 239 18.20 23.27 -13.87
N LEU A 240 18.96 22.41 -13.19
CA LEU A 240 19.51 22.74 -11.88
C LEU A 240 20.65 23.76 -12.02
N VAL A 241 20.59 24.83 -11.26
CA VAL A 241 21.66 25.88 -11.24
C VAL A 241 22.90 25.41 -10.46
N GLY A 242 22.83 24.25 -9.80
CA GLY A 242 23.90 23.67 -8.96
C GLY A 242 23.33 23.01 -7.71
N GLY A 243 24.15 22.18 -7.06
CA GLY A 243 23.72 21.39 -5.91
C GLY A 243 23.11 20.05 -6.31
N ILE A 244 22.29 19.48 -5.43
CA ILE A 244 21.71 18.16 -5.57
C ILE A 244 20.26 18.18 -5.11
N ARG A 245 19.39 17.49 -5.85
CA ARG A 245 18.02 17.20 -5.43
C ARG A 245 17.88 15.70 -5.29
N ILE A 246 17.32 15.25 -4.17
CA ILE A 246 17.14 13.82 -3.87
C ILE A 246 15.68 13.60 -3.60
N LYS A 247 15.10 12.58 -4.25
CA LYS A 247 13.73 12.12 -4.00
C LYS A 247 13.78 10.65 -3.58
N VAL A 248 13.14 10.35 -2.43
CA VAL A 248 12.97 8.99 -1.93
C VAL A 248 11.49 8.76 -1.63
N GLY A 249 10.82 7.98 -2.47
CA GLY A 249 9.36 7.86 -2.42
C GLY A 249 8.69 9.23 -2.61
N ASP A 250 7.91 9.66 -1.63
CA ASP A 250 7.21 10.96 -1.65
C ASP A 250 8.03 12.11 -1.02
N GLU A 251 9.16 11.79 -0.40
CA GLU A 251 10.02 12.78 0.26
C GLU A 251 11.02 13.39 -0.72
N VAL A 252 11.15 14.72 -0.69
CA VAL A 252 12.10 15.46 -1.52
C VAL A 252 13.03 16.28 -0.65
N VAL A 253 14.32 16.00 -0.72
CA VAL A 253 15.38 16.79 -0.11
C VAL A 253 16.03 17.65 -1.20
N ASP A 254 15.77 18.96 -1.18
CA ASP A 254 16.31 19.91 -2.16
C ASP A 254 17.46 20.71 -1.54
N ALA A 255 18.68 20.32 -1.86
CA ALA A 255 19.92 21.00 -1.47
C ALA A 255 20.53 21.77 -2.65
N THR A 256 19.70 22.29 -3.56
CA THR A 256 20.17 23.09 -4.69
C THR A 256 20.61 24.49 -4.25
N VAL A 257 21.49 25.08 -5.06
CA VAL A 257 21.92 26.48 -4.86
C VAL A 257 20.73 27.45 -4.90
N ALA A 258 19.75 27.19 -5.75
CA ALA A 258 18.54 28.00 -5.86
C ALA A 258 17.74 28.03 -4.55
N THR A 259 17.54 26.86 -3.92
CA THR A 259 16.83 26.74 -2.63
C THR A 259 17.60 27.45 -1.51
N ARG A 260 18.93 27.27 -1.42
CA ARG A 260 19.76 27.97 -0.43
C ARG A 260 19.74 29.47 -0.59
N VAL A 261 19.79 29.98 -1.82
CA VAL A 261 19.68 31.43 -2.09
C VAL A 261 18.29 31.96 -1.71
N ALA A 262 17.24 31.21 -1.98
CA ALA A 262 15.88 31.59 -1.59
C ALA A 262 15.71 31.63 -0.05
N GLU A 263 16.32 30.70 0.66
CA GLU A 263 16.35 30.69 2.15
C GLU A 263 17.11 31.89 2.72
N LEU A 264 18.29 32.17 2.19
CA LEU A 264 19.07 33.34 2.60
C LEU A 264 18.33 34.65 2.34
N ARG A 265 17.66 34.78 1.19
CA ARG A 265 16.82 35.95 0.90
C ARG A 265 15.69 36.13 1.90
N ARG A 266 15.03 35.04 2.32
CA ARG A 266 13.99 35.10 3.36
C ARG A 266 14.51 35.50 4.72
N GLN A 267 15.69 34.98 5.11
CA GLN A 267 16.34 35.33 6.38
C GLN A 267 16.82 36.78 6.44
N LEU A 268 17.20 37.39 5.30
CA LEU A 268 17.60 38.78 5.21
C LEU A 268 16.44 39.78 5.12
N ALA A 269 15.22 39.29 4.83
CA ALA A 269 14.00 40.09 4.69
C ALA A 269 13.13 40.06 5.96
N SER A 270 13.52 39.27 6.97
CA SER A 270 12.91 39.20 8.31
C SER A 270 13.74 39.96 9.34
#